data_b571cebfee735f612fe730b951284329
#
_entry.id   b571cebfee735f612fe730b951284329
#
_cell.length_a   1.000
_cell.length_b   1.000
_cell.length_c   1.000
_cell.angle_alpha   90.00
_cell.angle_beta   90.00
_cell.angle_gamma   90.00
#
_symmetry.space_group_name_H-M   'P 1'
#
loop_
_entity.id
_entity.type
_entity.pdbx_description
1 polymer ?
#
loop_
_entity_poly.entity_id
_entity_poly.type
_entity_poly.pdbx_seq_one_letter_code
_entity_poly.pdbx_strand_id
1 'polypeptide(L)'
;MSLPQAIVTDIEGTTTSLSFVSDTLFPYARRHLADFVTQHQAEPRVAAEITATCQVMGKPDASLREVVDCLIDWIDRDQKITPLKALQGMIWEIGYQSGELRGHVYDDVPETLTLWQKRGICLAVYSSGSIAAQKLLFSHTVYGDITPRFSAYFDTTIGGKRENASYERIAHALNMSTQQMLFLSDIQEELDAAASSGMRTYGLERGTCGCLVNHPTARSFHDIAF
;
A
#
# COMPACT_ATOMS: atom_id res chain seq x y z
N MET A 1 -26.78 2.75 -10.99
CA MET A 1 -26.20 3.89 -10.22
C MET A 1 -25.44 4.78 -11.20
N SER A 2 -25.21 6.07 -10.89
CA SER A 2 -24.38 6.93 -11.75
C SER A 2 -22.91 6.51 -11.70
N LEU A 3 -22.18 6.66 -12.80
CA LEU A 3 -20.74 6.40 -12.89
C LEU A 3 -20.00 7.26 -11.85
N PRO A 4 -19.03 6.71 -11.05
CA PRO A 4 -18.21 7.53 -10.18
C PRO A 4 -17.25 8.38 -11.02
N GLN A 5 -16.90 9.57 -10.54
CA GLN A 5 -15.88 10.40 -11.18
C GLN A 5 -14.48 9.96 -10.76
N ALA A 6 -14.33 9.41 -9.56
CA ALA A 6 -13.08 8.79 -9.10
C ALA A 6 -13.33 7.46 -8.38
N ILE A 7 -12.35 6.57 -8.50
CA ILE A 7 -12.24 5.35 -7.71
C ILE A 7 -10.93 5.41 -6.95
N VAL A 8 -11.02 5.27 -5.63
CA VAL A 8 -9.87 5.10 -4.73
C VAL A 8 -9.82 3.65 -4.31
N THR A 9 -8.70 2.97 -4.54
CA THR A 9 -8.56 1.57 -4.20
C THR A 9 -7.50 1.35 -3.15
N ASP A 10 -7.79 0.44 -2.22
CA ASP A 10 -6.76 -0.15 -1.38
C ASP A 10 -5.87 -1.10 -2.18
N ILE A 11 -4.78 -1.56 -1.58
CA ILE A 11 -3.81 -2.49 -2.19
C ILE A 11 -4.01 -3.91 -1.67
N GLU A 12 -3.66 -4.15 -0.41
CA GLU A 12 -3.65 -5.47 0.21
C GLU A 12 -5.08 -6.03 0.32
N GLY A 13 -5.31 -7.28 -0.12
CA GLY A 13 -6.65 -7.88 -0.14
C GLY A 13 -7.62 -7.31 -1.20
N THR A 14 -7.23 -6.23 -1.87
CA THR A 14 -8.08 -5.51 -2.85
C THR A 14 -7.52 -5.59 -4.27
N THR A 15 -6.38 -4.96 -4.55
CA THR A 15 -5.69 -5.06 -5.85
C THR A 15 -4.63 -6.15 -5.88
N THR A 16 -4.03 -6.48 -4.73
CA THR A 16 -3.02 -7.53 -4.55
C THR A 16 -3.41 -8.47 -3.40
N SER A 17 -2.86 -9.69 -3.39
CA SER A 17 -3.14 -10.65 -2.32
C SER A 17 -2.44 -10.25 -1.01
N LEU A 18 -3.09 -10.52 0.12
CA LEU A 18 -2.48 -10.41 1.45
C LEU A 18 -1.22 -11.29 1.55
N SER A 19 -1.28 -12.50 0.98
CA SER A 19 -0.16 -13.44 0.98
C SER A 19 1.08 -12.92 0.23
N PHE A 20 0.92 -12.06 -0.78
CA PHE A 20 2.09 -11.48 -1.46
C PHE A 20 2.90 -10.59 -0.50
N VAL A 21 2.25 -9.83 0.34
CA VAL A 21 2.93 -8.96 1.31
C VAL A 21 3.56 -9.80 2.42
N SER A 22 2.79 -10.72 3.03
CA SER A 22 3.25 -11.54 4.16
C SER A 22 4.30 -12.59 3.75
N ASP A 23 4.13 -13.22 2.58
CA ASP A 23 4.89 -14.41 2.20
C ASP A 23 6.03 -14.09 1.22
N THR A 24 6.02 -12.88 0.62
CA THR A 24 7.03 -12.48 -0.35
C THR A 24 7.79 -11.22 0.09
N LEU A 25 7.10 -10.08 0.26
CA LEU A 25 7.78 -8.80 0.51
C LEU A 25 8.48 -8.75 1.86
N PHE A 26 7.79 -9.07 2.95
CA PHE A 26 8.41 -9.04 4.28
C PHE A 26 9.52 -10.09 4.43
N PRO A 27 9.36 -11.36 4.02
CA PRO A 27 10.44 -12.34 4.05
C PRO A 27 11.64 -11.93 3.16
N TYR A 28 11.39 -11.30 2.02
CA TYR A 28 12.46 -10.77 1.18
C TYR A 28 13.27 -9.72 1.92
N ALA A 29 12.62 -8.68 2.45
CA ALA A 29 13.29 -7.64 3.21
C ALA A 29 14.05 -8.20 4.42
N ARG A 30 13.43 -9.11 5.18
CA ARG A 30 14.07 -9.76 6.34
C ARG A 30 15.35 -10.49 5.97
N ARG A 31 15.34 -11.23 4.86
CA ARG A 31 16.50 -12.01 4.37
C ARG A 31 17.66 -11.10 3.99
N HIS A 32 17.37 -9.96 3.36
CA HIS A 32 18.38 -9.07 2.80
C HIS A 32 18.81 -7.94 3.74
N LEU A 33 18.10 -7.72 4.86
CA LEU A 33 18.30 -6.56 5.75
C LEU A 33 19.72 -6.46 6.29
N ALA A 34 20.27 -7.56 6.84
CA ALA A 34 21.59 -7.54 7.47
C ALA A 34 22.69 -7.19 6.48
N ASP A 35 22.67 -7.83 5.33
CA ASP A 35 23.64 -7.61 4.25
C ASP A 35 23.51 -6.20 3.68
N PHE A 36 22.27 -5.77 3.41
CA PHE A 36 21.96 -4.44 2.90
C PHE A 36 22.49 -3.34 3.84
N VAL A 37 22.15 -3.38 5.11
CA VAL A 37 22.57 -2.38 6.10
C VAL A 37 24.09 -2.38 6.23
N THR A 38 24.72 -3.55 6.25
CA THR A 38 26.19 -3.66 6.37
C THR A 38 26.91 -3.09 5.15
N GLN A 39 26.44 -3.39 3.95
CA GLN A 39 27.09 -2.96 2.71
C GLN A 39 26.87 -1.47 2.41
N HIS A 40 25.69 -0.94 2.77
CA HIS A 40 25.26 0.42 2.41
C HIS A 40 25.32 1.41 3.58
N GLN A 41 25.86 1.03 4.76
CA GLN A 41 25.89 1.86 5.97
C GLN A 41 26.51 3.27 5.79
N ALA A 42 27.40 3.43 4.82
CA ALA A 42 28.04 4.72 4.52
C ALA A 42 27.18 5.61 3.58
N GLU A 43 26.15 5.07 2.97
CA GLU A 43 25.25 5.84 2.11
C GLU A 43 24.38 6.77 2.96
N PRO A 44 24.25 8.06 2.59
CA PRO A 44 23.55 9.06 3.42
C PRO A 44 22.11 8.64 3.79
N ARG A 45 21.37 8.02 2.86
CA ARG A 45 19.99 7.55 3.11
C ARG A 45 19.97 6.43 4.15
N VAL A 46 20.87 5.45 4.04
CA VAL A 46 20.92 4.32 4.97
C VAL A 46 21.47 4.75 6.33
N ALA A 47 22.53 5.57 6.36
CA ALA A 47 23.11 6.13 7.59
C ALA A 47 22.07 6.92 8.40
N ALA A 48 21.19 7.69 7.73
CA ALA A 48 20.12 8.42 8.39
C ALA A 48 19.14 7.47 9.10
N GLU A 49 18.76 6.36 8.45
CA GLU A 49 17.84 5.38 9.06
C GLU A 49 18.49 4.55 10.17
N ILE A 50 19.81 4.26 10.07
CA ILE A 50 20.57 3.66 11.17
C ILE A 50 20.54 4.59 12.38
N THR A 51 20.82 5.87 12.18
CA THR A 51 20.78 6.88 13.26
C THR A 51 19.40 6.99 13.87
N ALA A 52 18.35 7.05 13.04
CA ALA A 52 16.97 7.07 13.51
C ALA A 52 16.60 5.81 14.29
N THR A 53 17.09 4.65 13.87
CA THR A 53 16.93 3.38 14.60
C THR A 53 17.56 3.45 15.98
N CYS A 54 18.80 3.95 16.09
CA CYS A 54 19.48 4.15 17.38
C CYS A 54 18.69 5.06 18.32
N GLN A 55 18.08 6.13 17.78
CA GLN A 55 17.24 7.05 18.56
C GLN A 55 15.97 6.33 19.08
N VAL A 56 15.28 5.56 18.23
CA VAL A 56 14.10 4.80 18.64
C VAL A 56 14.45 3.74 19.69
N MET A 57 15.61 3.09 19.57
CA MET A 57 16.15 2.16 20.57
C MET A 57 16.49 2.82 21.90
N GLY A 58 16.66 4.15 21.94
CA GLY A 58 17.22 4.87 23.09
C GLY A 58 18.70 4.56 23.33
N LYS A 59 19.43 4.13 22.29
CA LYS A 59 20.85 3.75 22.34
C LYS A 59 21.63 4.47 21.23
N PRO A 60 22.05 5.73 21.43
CA PRO A 60 22.71 6.52 20.38
C PRO A 60 24.05 5.91 19.91
N ASP A 61 24.72 5.16 20.77
CA ASP A 61 26.01 4.52 20.47
C ASP A 61 25.87 3.01 20.16
N ALA A 62 24.68 2.56 19.73
CA ALA A 62 24.48 1.16 19.38
C ALA A 62 25.42 0.74 18.23
N SER A 63 26.02 -0.43 18.37
CA SER A 63 26.77 -1.05 17.28
C SER A 63 25.86 -1.39 16.10
N LEU A 64 26.43 -1.46 14.89
CA LEU A 64 25.68 -1.84 13.70
C LEU A 64 24.95 -3.19 13.88
N ARG A 65 25.58 -4.13 14.60
CA ARG A 65 24.97 -5.42 14.90
C ARG A 65 23.71 -5.27 15.77
N GLU A 66 23.77 -4.45 16.83
CA GLU A 66 22.57 -4.20 17.66
C GLU A 66 21.45 -3.53 16.88
N VAL A 67 21.78 -2.63 15.94
CA VAL A 67 20.80 -1.99 15.04
C VAL A 67 20.14 -3.05 14.15
N VAL A 68 20.93 -3.91 13.51
CA VAL A 68 20.42 -4.99 12.64
C VAL A 68 19.55 -5.96 13.44
N ASP A 69 20.00 -6.41 14.61
CA ASP A 69 19.25 -7.32 15.47
C ASP A 69 17.89 -6.70 15.89
N CYS A 70 17.88 -5.41 16.20
CA CYS A 70 16.65 -4.67 16.54
C CYS A 70 15.69 -4.55 15.34
N LEU A 71 16.21 -4.21 14.16
CA LEU A 71 15.40 -4.11 12.94
C LEU A 71 14.77 -5.46 12.56
N ILE A 72 15.51 -6.57 12.72
CA ILE A 72 14.98 -7.93 12.50
C ILE A 72 13.90 -8.26 13.52
N ASP A 73 14.11 -7.96 14.81
CA ASP A 73 13.09 -8.14 15.86
C ASP A 73 11.80 -7.35 15.55
N TRP A 74 11.93 -6.13 15.05
CA TRP A 74 10.77 -5.33 14.62
C TRP A 74 10.03 -5.94 13.43
N ILE A 75 10.73 -6.54 12.46
CA ILE A 75 10.08 -7.28 11.37
C ILE A 75 9.34 -8.49 11.93
N ASP A 76 9.99 -9.28 12.77
CA ASP A 76 9.42 -10.51 13.33
C ASP A 76 8.19 -10.25 14.22
N ARG A 77 8.06 -9.03 14.77
CA ARG A 77 6.90 -8.57 15.55
C ARG A 77 5.91 -7.71 14.76
N ASP A 78 6.03 -7.64 13.44
CA ASP A 78 5.20 -6.80 12.55
C ASP A 78 5.10 -5.33 13.02
N GLN A 79 6.20 -4.77 13.52
CA GLN A 79 6.21 -3.39 13.97
C GLN A 79 6.37 -2.42 12.78
N LYS A 80 5.52 -1.39 12.75
CA LYS A 80 5.50 -0.40 11.65
C LYS A 80 6.30 0.87 12.00
N ILE A 81 7.58 0.69 12.31
CA ILE A 81 8.50 1.75 12.72
C ILE A 81 9.05 2.48 11.48
N THR A 82 9.11 3.80 11.52
CA THR A 82 9.48 4.62 10.35
C THR A 82 10.83 4.24 9.74
N PRO A 83 11.97 4.18 10.47
CA PRO A 83 13.25 3.79 9.89
C PRO A 83 13.24 2.36 9.32
N LEU A 84 12.52 1.42 9.94
CA LEU A 84 12.37 0.07 9.40
C LEU A 84 11.65 0.10 8.04
N LYS A 85 10.54 0.82 7.95
CA LYS A 85 9.77 0.96 6.69
C LYS A 85 10.62 1.58 5.57
N ALA A 86 11.46 2.57 5.90
CA ALA A 86 12.35 3.21 4.93
C ALA A 86 13.41 2.22 4.41
N LEU A 87 14.07 1.47 5.30
CA LEU A 87 15.05 0.45 4.91
C LEU A 87 14.42 -0.69 4.10
N GLN A 88 13.24 -1.17 4.50
CA GLN A 88 12.47 -2.15 3.72
C GLN A 88 12.18 -1.64 2.31
N GLY A 89 11.77 -0.37 2.19
CA GLY A 89 11.53 0.27 0.90
C GLY A 89 12.76 0.27 -0.01
N MET A 90 13.94 0.56 0.53
CA MET A 90 15.20 0.54 -0.23
C MET A 90 15.58 -0.88 -0.66
N ILE A 91 15.38 -1.88 0.21
CA ILE A 91 15.63 -3.29 -0.11
C ILE A 91 14.68 -3.77 -1.21
N TRP A 92 13.40 -3.43 -1.13
CA TRP A 92 12.43 -3.78 -2.18
C TRP A 92 12.76 -3.09 -3.51
N GLU A 93 13.23 -1.84 -3.47
CA GLU A 93 13.67 -1.13 -4.68
C GLU A 93 14.74 -1.94 -5.44
N ILE A 94 15.76 -2.43 -4.73
CA ILE A 94 16.80 -3.29 -5.32
C ILE A 94 16.20 -4.59 -5.86
N GLY A 95 15.34 -5.24 -5.08
CA GLY A 95 14.68 -6.49 -5.48
C GLY A 95 13.82 -6.35 -6.74
N TYR A 96 13.10 -5.25 -6.87
CA TYR A 96 12.31 -4.96 -8.07
C TYR A 96 13.21 -4.61 -9.27
N GLN A 97 14.26 -3.81 -9.07
CA GLN A 97 15.19 -3.44 -10.14
C GLN A 97 16.00 -4.62 -10.65
N SER A 98 16.40 -5.55 -9.77
CA SER A 98 17.08 -6.79 -10.17
C SER A 98 16.16 -7.83 -10.83
N GLY A 99 14.83 -7.66 -10.67
CA GLY A 99 13.82 -8.61 -11.14
C GLY A 99 13.62 -9.83 -10.22
N GLU A 100 14.25 -9.86 -9.04
CA GLU A 100 14.01 -10.87 -8.01
C GLU A 100 12.62 -10.73 -7.38
N LEU A 101 12.10 -9.50 -7.30
CA LEU A 101 10.73 -9.21 -6.91
C LEU A 101 9.90 -8.86 -8.14
N ARG A 102 8.66 -9.35 -8.16
CA ARG A 102 7.62 -8.92 -9.10
C ARG A 102 6.34 -8.66 -8.32
N GLY A 103 5.76 -7.48 -8.56
CA GLY A 103 4.54 -7.06 -7.89
C GLY A 103 3.36 -7.95 -8.29
N HIS A 104 2.69 -8.51 -7.31
CA HIS A 104 1.45 -9.23 -7.53
C HIS A 104 0.30 -8.24 -7.69
N VAL A 105 -0.56 -8.48 -8.67
CA VAL A 105 -1.91 -7.94 -8.77
C VAL A 105 -2.84 -9.05 -9.28
N TYR A 106 -4.10 -9.03 -8.85
CA TYR A 106 -5.09 -9.99 -9.37
C TYR A 106 -5.33 -9.77 -10.86
N ASP A 107 -5.65 -10.85 -11.57
CA ASP A 107 -5.77 -10.87 -13.03
C ASP A 107 -6.80 -9.88 -13.59
N ASP A 108 -7.87 -9.64 -12.83
CA ASP A 108 -8.97 -8.72 -13.18
C ASP A 108 -8.59 -7.24 -13.03
N VAL A 109 -7.50 -6.92 -12.30
CA VAL A 109 -7.15 -5.53 -11.96
C VAL A 109 -6.63 -4.74 -13.17
N PRO A 110 -5.61 -5.16 -13.93
CA PRO A 110 -5.02 -4.33 -14.99
C PRO A 110 -6.01 -3.99 -16.11
N GLU A 111 -6.82 -4.97 -16.50
CA GLU A 111 -7.82 -4.79 -17.55
C GLU A 111 -8.93 -3.85 -17.08
N THR A 112 -9.43 -4.06 -15.87
CA THR A 112 -10.53 -3.24 -15.33
C THR A 112 -10.11 -1.80 -15.08
N LEU A 113 -8.90 -1.57 -14.53
CA LEU A 113 -8.35 -0.20 -14.40
C LEU A 113 -8.26 0.49 -15.75
N THR A 114 -7.84 -0.25 -16.80
CA THR A 114 -7.79 0.29 -18.16
C THR A 114 -9.17 0.66 -18.68
N LEU A 115 -10.19 -0.17 -18.43
CA LEU A 115 -11.57 0.10 -18.83
C LEU A 115 -12.13 1.32 -18.10
N TRP A 116 -11.92 1.42 -16.79
CA TRP A 116 -12.38 2.56 -15.99
C TRP A 116 -11.72 3.87 -16.42
N GLN A 117 -10.41 3.85 -16.69
CA GLN A 117 -9.68 5.01 -17.19
C GLN A 117 -10.23 5.48 -18.55
N LYS A 118 -10.53 4.52 -19.47
CA LYS A 118 -11.17 4.85 -20.77
C LYS A 118 -12.57 5.46 -20.63
N ARG A 119 -13.26 5.17 -19.54
CA ARG A 119 -14.55 5.80 -19.20
C ARG A 119 -14.42 7.18 -18.54
N GLY A 120 -13.18 7.68 -18.42
CA GLY A 120 -12.90 8.99 -17.82
C GLY A 120 -12.90 9.00 -16.30
N ILE A 121 -12.83 7.83 -15.65
CA ILE A 121 -12.77 7.72 -14.18
C ILE A 121 -11.33 8.02 -13.72
N CYS A 122 -11.18 8.95 -12.78
CA CYS A 122 -9.92 9.20 -12.09
C CYS A 122 -9.62 8.04 -11.14
N LEU A 123 -8.45 7.41 -11.28
CA LEU A 123 -8.05 6.28 -10.43
C LEU A 123 -6.98 6.73 -9.44
N ALA A 124 -7.17 6.40 -8.17
CA ALA A 124 -6.22 6.70 -7.11
C ALA A 124 -6.03 5.49 -6.19
N VAL A 125 -4.90 5.47 -5.50
CA VAL A 125 -4.55 4.44 -4.52
C VAL A 125 -4.52 5.04 -3.13
N TYR A 126 -5.00 4.33 -2.12
CA TYR A 126 -4.85 4.68 -0.72
C TYR A 126 -4.46 3.46 0.10
N SER A 127 -3.23 3.44 0.60
CA SER A 127 -2.66 2.30 1.34
C SER A 127 -1.85 2.77 2.56
N SER A 128 -1.63 1.88 3.52
CA SER A 128 -0.72 2.11 4.64
C SER A 128 0.76 2.04 4.26
N GLY A 129 1.08 1.47 3.11
CA GLY A 129 2.41 1.51 2.50
C GLY A 129 2.76 2.91 1.99
N SER A 130 4.03 3.30 2.06
CA SER A 130 4.47 4.61 1.53
C SER A 130 4.18 4.73 0.03
N ILE A 131 3.95 5.96 -0.45
CA ILE A 131 3.73 6.23 -1.88
C ILE A 131 4.86 5.64 -2.75
N ALA A 132 6.11 5.67 -2.26
CA ALA A 132 7.24 5.06 -2.96
C ALA A 132 7.07 3.54 -3.10
N ALA A 133 6.70 2.84 -2.02
CA ALA A 133 6.46 1.39 -2.05
C ALA A 133 5.26 1.01 -2.94
N GLN A 134 4.19 1.81 -2.91
CA GLN A 134 3.03 1.62 -3.79
C GLN A 134 3.44 1.71 -5.27
N LYS A 135 4.22 2.73 -5.63
CA LYS A 135 4.72 2.92 -7.01
C LYS A 135 5.67 1.80 -7.43
N LEU A 136 6.57 1.35 -6.53
CA LEU A 136 7.44 0.21 -6.80
C LEU A 136 6.65 -1.06 -7.13
N LEU A 137 5.64 -1.38 -6.33
CA LEU A 137 4.78 -2.53 -6.56
C LEU A 137 4.11 -2.45 -7.94
N PHE A 138 3.45 -1.33 -8.24
CA PHE A 138 2.68 -1.19 -9.48
C PHE A 138 3.53 -0.97 -10.73
N SER A 139 4.77 -0.48 -10.62
CA SER A 139 5.69 -0.34 -11.75
C SER A 139 6.35 -1.66 -12.16
N HIS A 140 6.37 -2.67 -11.28
CA HIS A 140 7.05 -3.95 -11.51
C HIS A 140 6.11 -5.15 -11.40
N THR A 141 4.86 -5.02 -11.85
CA THR A 141 3.90 -6.12 -11.78
C THR A 141 4.23 -7.22 -12.79
N VAL A 142 3.63 -8.40 -12.60
CA VAL A 142 3.70 -9.48 -13.60
C VAL A 142 3.06 -9.09 -14.95
N TYR A 143 2.25 -8.02 -14.98
CA TYR A 143 1.63 -7.43 -16.17
C TYR A 143 2.37 -6.21 -16.70
N GLY A 144 3.60 -5.95 -16.22
CA GLY A 144 4.37 -4.75 -16.52
C GLY A 144 4.02 -3.57 -15.64
N ASP A 145 4.36 -2.37 -16.10
CA ASP A 145 4.11 -1.12 -15.38
C ASP A 145 2.64 -0.67 -15.55
N ILE A 146 1.90 -0.69 -14.45
CA ILE A 146 0.51 -0.19 -14.40
C ILE A 146 0.37 1.15 -13.67
N THR A 147 1.48 1.77 -13.22
CA THR A 147 1.45 3.10 -12.59
C THR A 147 0.78 4.18 -13.43
N PRO A 148 0.87 4.18 -14.79
CA PRO A 148 0.17 5.17 -15.61
C PRO A 148 -1.36 5.09 -15.55
N ARG A 149 -1.93 4.05 -14.93
CA ARG A 149 -3.37 3.94 -14.70
C ARG A 149 -3.84 4.83 -13.56
N PHE A 150 -2.97 5.16 -12.62
CA PHE A 150 -3.30 5.93 -11.42
C PHE A 150 -2.91 7.40 -11.55
N SER A 151 -3.85 8.28 -11.26
CA SER A 151 -3.66 9.73 -11.25
C SER A 151 -3.08 10.24 -9.93
N ALA A 152 -3.31 9.51 -8.83
CA ALA A 152 -2.84 9.90 -7.50
C ALA A 152 -2.56 8.69 -6.59
N TYR A 153 -1.70 8.91 -5.61
CA TYR A 153 -1.34 7.95 -4.57
C TYR A 153 -1.40 8.64 -3.21
N PHE A 154 -2.04 7.98 -2.26
CA PHE A 154 -2.16 8.45 -0.89
C PHE A 154 -1.65 7.38 0.08
N ASP A 155 -1.00 7.82 1.14
CA ASP A 155 -0.59 6.99 2.26
C ASP A 155 -1.08 7.58 3.59
N THR A 156 -0.66 7.02 4.71
CA THR A 156 -1.10 7.46 6.03
C THR A 156 -0.65 8.87 6.44
N THR A 157 0.12 9.57 5.60
CA THR A 157 0.42 11.00 5.82
C THR A 157 -0.80 11.89 5.61
N ILE A 158 -1.78 11.44 4.79
CA ILE A 158 -3.05 12.14 4.63
C ILE A 158 -4.01 11.89 5.81
N GLY A 159 -3.76 10.84 6.60
CA GLY A 159 -4.52 10.43 7.77
C GLY A 159 -4.67 8.91 7.87
N GLY A 160 -5.28 8.41 8.92
CA GLY A 160 -5.54 6.99 9.14
C GLY A 160 -6.68 6.48 8.25
N LYS A 161 -6.57 5.23 7.75
CA LYS A 161 -7.59 4.62 6.86
C LYS A 161 -8.94 4.34 7.56
N ARG A 162 -8.98 4.37 8.89
CA ARG A 162 -10.20 4.22 9.70
C ARG A 162 -10.80 5.56 10.14
N GLU A 163 -10.31 6.68 9.59
CA GLU A 163 -10.77 8.02 9.89
C GLU A 163 -11.53 8.61 8.70
N ASN A 164 -12.78 9.03 8.89
CA ASN A 164 -13.58 9.67 7.84
C ASN A 164 -12.92 10.92 7.26
N ALA A 165 -12.26 11.72 8.10
CA ALA A 165 -11.54 12.92 7.68
C ALA A 165 -10.42 12.65 6.65
N SER A 166 -9.87 11.44 6.62
CA SER A 166 -8.86 11.07 5.61
C SER A 166 -9.47 11.01 4.20
N TYR A 167 -10.68 10.49 4.08
CA TYR A 167 -11.42 10.39 2.81
C TYR A 167 -11.89 11.76 2.33
N GLU A 168 -12.25 12.67 3.24
CA GLU A 168 -12.55 14.07 2.91
C GLU A 168 -11.31 14.80 2.37
N ARG A 169 -10.12 14.58 2.99
CA ARG A 169 -8.85 15.13 2.50
C ARG A 169 -8.48 14.57 1.14
N ILE A 170 -8.69 13.27 0.88
CA ILE A 170 -8.48 12.66 -0.43
C ILE A 170 -9.40 13.29 -1.47
N ALA A 171 -10.69 13.47 -1.16
CA ALA A 171 -11.63 14.12 -2.04
C ALA A 171 -11.21 15.57 -2.37
N HIS A 172 -10.80 16.33 -1.35
CA HIS A 172 -10.25 17.67 -1.53
C HIS A 172 -9.00 17.67 -2.40
N ALA A 173 -8.06 16.73 -2.19
CA ALA A 173 -6.82 16.62 -2.97
C ALA A 173 -7.10 16.29 -4.46
N LEU A 174 -8.18 15.55 -4.73
CA LEU A 174 -8.63 15.23 -6.09
C LEU A 174 -9.58 16.32 -6.67
N ASN A 175 -9.88 17.36 -5.90
CA ASN A 175 -10.81 18.43 -6.27
C ASN A 175 -12.21 17.91 -6.65
N MET A 176 -12.72 16.95 -5.87
CA MET A 176 -14.01 16.29 -6.05
C MET A 176 -14.80 16.28 -4.74
N SER A 177 -16.12 16.08 -4.81
CA SER A 177 -16.92 15.77 -3.63
C SER A 177 -16.85 14.27 -3.31
N THR A 178 -16.97 13.90 -2.04
CA THR A 178 -16.98 12.50 -1.61
C THR A 178 -18.06 11.68 -2.28
N GLN A 179 -19.24 12.26 -2.52
CA GLN A 179 -20.39 11.60 -3.19
C GLN A 179 -20.11 11.20 -4.65
N GLN A 180 -19.12 11.82 -5.29
CA GLN A 180 -18.69 11.49 -6.65
C GLN A 180 -17.68 10.35 -6.71
N MET A 181 -17.24 9.86 -5.55
CA MET A 181 -16.15 8.92 -5.40
C MET A 181 -16.65 7.54 -4.94
N LEU A 182 -15.89 6.52 -5.31
CA LEU A 182 -16.06 5.14 -4.86
C LEU A 182 -14.77 4.68 -4.18
N PHE A 183 -14.86 4.11 -2.99
CA PHE A 183 -13.74 3.49 -2.30
C PHE A 183 -13.86 1.97 -2.33
N LEU A 184 -12.74 1.28 -2.63
CA LEU A 184 -12.61 -0.17 -2.70
C LEU A 184 -11.64 -0.66 -1.62
N SER A 185 -12.10 -1.58 -0.76
CA SER A 185 -11.27 -2.20 0.28
C SER A 185 -11.84 -3.57 0.67
N ASP A 186 -11.01 -4.40 1.28
CA ASP A 186 -11.40 -5.66 1.93
C ASP A 186 -11.63 -5.51 3.44
N ILE A 187 -11.42 -4.31 3.99
CA ILE A 187 -11.48 -4.01 5.43
C ILE A 187 -12.75 -3.25 5.77
N GLN A 188 -13.58 -3.85 6.65
CA GLN A 188 -14.86 -3.28 7.10
C GLN A 188 -14.73 -1.87 7.65
N GLU A 189 -13.79 -1.64 8.57
CA GLU A 189 -13.64 -0.35 9.26
C GLU A 189 -13.18 0.77 8.31
N GLU A 190 -12.48 0.42 7.23
CA GLU A 190 -12.09 1.38 6.19
C GLU A 190 -13.29 1.75 5.31
N LEU A 191 -14.11 0.77 4.95
CA LEU A 191 -15.36 1.00 4.22
C LEU A 191 -16.34 1.84 5.04
N ASP A 192 -16.49 1.56 6.34
CA ASP A 192 -17.32 2.32 7.25
C ASP A 192 -16.87 3.79 7.37
N ALA A 193 -15.56 4.01 7.48
CA ALA A 193 -14.99 5.35 7.53
C ALA A 193 -15.20 6.13 6.22
N ALA A 194 -15.00 5.48 5.07
CA ALA A 194 -15.26 6.06 3.77
C ALA A 194 -16.75 6.40 3.57
N ALA A 195 -17.66 5.49 3.92
CA ALA A 195 -19.08 5.71 3.85
C ALA A 195 -19.54 6.87 4.77
N SER A 196 -18.96 6.97 5.95
CA SER A 196 -19.23 8.07 6.91
C SER A 196 -18.80 9.44 6.36
N SER A 197 -17.83 9.49 5.47
CA SER A 197 -17.44 10.72 4.74
C SER A 197 -18.39 11.08 3.58
N GLY A 198 -19.32 10.18 3.24
CA GLY A 198 -20.22 10.31 2.11
C GLY A 198 -19.72 9.66 0.81
N MET A 199 -18.56 8.97 0.81
CA MET A 199 -18.14 8.16 -0.34
C MET A 199 -19.05 6.94 -0.52
N ARG A 200 -19.24 6.53 -1.79
CA ARG A 200 -19.72 5.20 -2.06
C ARG A 200 -18.63 4.18 -1.79
N THR A 201 -19.01 2.99 -1.42
CA THR A 201 -18.08 1.92 -1.06
C THR A 201 -18.41 0.63 -1.78
N TYR A 202 -17.39 -0.20 -1.98
CA TYR A 202 -17.54 -1.56 -2.47
C TYR A 202 -16.52 -2.45 -1.76
N GLY A 203 -16.98 -3.49 -1.11
CA GLY A 203 -16.14 -4.46 -0.42
C GLY A 203 -15.55 -5.50 -1.38
N LEU A 204 -14.26 -5.79 -1.27
CA LEU A 204 -13.61 -6.85 -2.05
C LEU A 204 -13.44 -8.10 -1.19
N GLU A 205 -14.08 -9.19 -1.57
CA GLU A 205 -14.00 -10.51 -0.94
C GLU A 205 -13.20 -11.45 -1.85
N ARG A 206 -11.87 -11.22 -1.94
CA ARG A 206 -10.96 -11.99 -2.80
C ARG A 206 -10.76 -13.44 -2.36
N GLY A 207 -11.12 -13.75 -1.12
CA GLY A 207 -11.05 -15.07 -0.54
C GLY A 207 -12.44 -15.66 -0.26
N THR A 208 -12.53 -16.52 0.74
CA THR A 208 -13.70 -17.34 1.02
C THR A 208 -14.67 -16.76 2.06
N CYS A 209 -14.43 -15.58 2.61
CA CYS A 209 -15.21 -15.08 3.73
C CYS A 209 -16.12 -13.92 3.32
N GLY A 210 -17.43 -14.15 3.37
CA GLY A 210 -18.45 -13.10 3.32
C GLY A 210 -18.59 -12.42 4.68
N CYS A 211 -17.57 -11.67 5.10
CA CYS A 211 -17.51 -11.03 6.42
C CYS A 211 -17.89 -9.54 6.39
N LEU A 212 -17.93 -8.92 5.19
CA LEU A 212 -18.28 -7.52 5.03
C LEU A 212 -19.79 -7.34 5.12
N VAL A 213 -20.21 -6.35 5.92
CA VAL A 213 -21.62 -6.06 6.16
C VAL A 213 -21.94 -4.60 5.81
N ASN A 214 -23.18 -4.35 5.39
CA ASN A 214 -23.69 -3.01 5.06
C ASN A 214 -23.01 -2.33 3.84
N HIS A 215 -22.18 -3.04 3.09
CA HIS A 215 -21.57 -2.56 1.85
C HIS A 215 -21.87 -3.54 0.71
N PRO A 216 -22.07 -3.08 -0.52
CA PRO A 216 -22.04 -3.98 -1.68
C PRO A 216 -20.69 -4.68 -1.74
N THR A 217 -20.69 -5.98 -2.08
CA THR A 217 -19.46 -6.77 -2.18
C THR A 217 -19.25 -7.34 -3.56
N ALA A 218 -18.00 -7.58 -3.92
CA ALA A 218 -17.58 -8.22 -5.16
C ALA A 218 -16.41 -9.16 -4.89
N ARG A 219 -16.26 -10.21 -5.70
CA ARG A 219 -15.10 -11.11 -5.65
C ARG A 219 -14.00 -10.67 -6.59
N SER A 220 -14.35 -9.86 -7.58
CA SER A 220 -13.41 -9.32 -8.57
C SER A 220 -13.79 -7.88 -8.94
N PHE A 221 -12.88 -7.14 -9.54
CA PHE A 221 -13.20 -5.82 -10.10
C PHE A 221 -14.20 -5.90 -11.25
N HIS A 222 -14.26 -7.06 -11.95
CA HIS A 222 -15.25 -7.29 -13.01
C HIS A 222 -16.69 -7.29 -12.48
N ASP A 223 -16.89 -7.67 -11.21
CA ASP A 223 -18.22 -7.77 -10.60
C ASP A 223 -18.74 -6.41 -10.08
N ILE A 224 -17.89 -5.37 -10.08
CA ILE A 224 -18.27 -4.03 -9.60
C ILE A 224 -19.17 -3.35 -10.65
N ALA A 225 -20.41 -3.13 -10.27
CA ALA A 225 -21.42 -2.49 -11.10
C ALA A 225 -21.72 -1.05 -10.65
N PHE A 226 -21.72 -0.09 -11.57
CA PHE A 226 -22.11 1.31 -11.39
C PHE A 226 -22.61 1.94 -12.66
#